data_35e337fba31268eff09d70c668182000
#
_entry.id   35e337fba31268eff09d70c668182000
#
_cell.length_a   1.000
_cell.length_b   1.000
_cell.length_c   1.000
_cell.angle_alpha   90.00
_cell.angle_beta   90.00
_cell.angle_gamma   90.00
#
_symmetry.space_group_name_H-M   'P 1'
#
loop_
_entity.id
_entity.type
_entity.pdbx_description
1 polymer ?
#
loop_
_entity_poly.entity_id
_entity_poly.type
_entity_poly.pdbx_seq_one_letter_code
_entity_poly.pdbx_strand_id
1 'polypeptide(L)'
;MINKLDEKELEKIFKFFGDEKEAKFIARNIIKERSKKIIDTKLHSSKFFGDMYEKDKKKSLLYYKIYIDQISYLLNNLGININTVPVLDIAREKTSKVIGDRSFSKNKKIVNIFGNFTINQFHKNNIATVIKHIPGHGLGKVDSHYKLPIINNSHQYLLKNDFLTFKNKNSLFAMTGHLLFKKIDNLNSVTHSKKIIKLIRNKINFKNLIMSDDISMKALPYGIKTNVIKAFTAGCDLVLHCNANLKEMHIVAENSPKLSKFIIKITNKYYKLVSNGESRFN
;
A
#
# COMPACT_ATOMS: atom_id res chain seq x y z
N MET A 1 -5.17 14.59 1.03
CA MET A 1 -4.29 15.56 0.35
C MET A 1 -4.79 15.90 -1.03
N ILE A 2 -4.85 15.00 -1.98
CA ILE A 2 -5.44 15.20 -3.33
C ILE A 2 -6.78 15.96 -3.27
N ASN A 3 -7.59 15.75 -2.22
CA ASN A 3 -8.87 16.43 -2.01
C ASN A 3 -8.79 17.91 -1.61
N LYS A 4 -7.60 18.46 -1.35
CA LYS A 4 -7.41 19.86 -0.90
C LYS A 4 -6.61 20.74 -1.88
N LEU A 5 -5.83 20.13 -2.77
CA LEU A 5 -5.01 20.84 -3.75
C LEU A 5 -5.88 21.39 -4.89
N ASP A 6 -5.55 22.54 -5.43
CA ASP A 6 -6.22 23.06 -6.61
C ASP A 6 -5.74 22.38 -7.92
N GLU A 7 -6.37 22.73 -9.06
CA GLU A 7 -6.04 22.15 -10.36
C GLU A 7 -4.58 22.41 -10.75
N LYS A 8 -4.08 23.62 -10.51
CA LYS A 8 -2.71 24.01 -10.88
C LYS A 8 -1.65 23.31 -10.03
N GLU A 9 -1.95 23.13 -8.75
CA GLU A 9 -1.07 22.38 -7.83
C GLU A 9 -1.00 20.91 -8.21
N LEU A 10 -2.13 20.29 -8.54
CA LEU A 10 -2.18 18.90 -9.03
C LEU A 10 -1.45 18.77 -10.37
N GLU A 11 -1.69 19.69 -11.32
CA GLU A 11 -1.01 19.66 -12.62
C GLU A 11 0.51 19.74 -12.46
N LYS A 12 1.03 20.63 -11.59
CA LYS A 12 2.47 20.74 -11.30
C LYS A 12 3.03 19.42 -10.74
N ILE A 13 2.32 18.78 -9.83
CA ILE A 13 2.74 17.50 -9.25
C ILE A 13 2.83 16.42 -10.34
N PHE A 14 1.81 16.29 -11.18
CA PHE A 14 1.80 15.27 -12.23
C PHE A 14 2.86 15.55 -13.31
N LYS A 15 3.09 16.79 -13.70
CA LYS A 15 4.14 17.17 -14.66
C LYS A 15 5.54 16.93 -14.09
N PHE A 16 5.80 17.37 -12.87
CA PHE A 16 7.15 17.39 -12.32
C PHE A 16 7.62 16.00 -11.86
N PHE A 17 6.74 15.21 -11.27
CA PHE A 17 7.09 13.90 -10.69
C PHE A 17 6.68 12.69 -11.52
N GLY A 18 5.76 12.86 -12.45
CA GLY A 18 5.23 11.78 -13.30
C GLY A 18 5.67 11.86 -14.75
N ASP A 19 6.30 12.96 -15.17
CA ASP A 19 6.50 13.29 -16.60
C ASP A 19 5.22 13.03 -17.42
N GLU A 20 4.07 13.38 -16.82
CA GLU A 20 2.75 12.99 -17.31
C GLU A 20 2.24 14.03 -18.31
N LYS A 21 2.15 13.65 -19.58
CA LYS A 21 1.65 14.51 -20.65
C LYS A 21 0.20 14.92 -20.44
N GLU A 22 -0.59 14.05 -19.81
CA GLU A 22 -2.00 14.28 -19.50
C GLU A 22 -2.22 14.94 -18.12
N ALA A 23 -1.17 15.50 -17.50
CA ALA A 23 -1.22 16.07 -16.15
C ALA A 23 -2.40 17.02 -15.92
N LYS A 24 -2.69 17.89 -16.88
CA LYS A 24 -3.81 18.84 -16.83
C LYS A 24 -5.17 18.14 -16.91
N PHE A 25 -5.30 17.11 -17.75
CA PHE A 25 -6.51 16.32 -17.88
C PHE A 25 -6.80 15.53 -16.60
N ILE A 26 -5.77 14.90 -16.03
CA ILE A 26 -5.88 14.16 -14.76
C ILE A 26 -6.27 15.10 -13.62
N ALA A 27 -5.61 16.26 -13.50
CA ALA A 27 -5.91 17.27 -12.48
C ALA A 27 -7.37 17.75 -12.58
N ARG A 28 -7.86 18.07 -13.76
CA ARG A 28 -9.26 18.47 -14.01
C ARG A 28 -10.25 17.39 -13.64
N ASN A 29 -9.99 16.14 -14.03
CA ASN A 29 -10.87 15.03 -13.71
C ASN A 29 -10.95 14.81 -12.19
N ILE A 30 -9.84 14.89 -11.47
CA ILE A 30 -9.83 14.82 -10.00
C ILE A 30 -10.68 15.94 -9.41
N ILE A 31 -10.52 17.18 -9.86
CA ILE A 31 -11.34 18.31 -9.37
C ILE A 31 -12.83 18.10 -9.67
N LYS A 32 -13.17 17.70 -10.89
CA LYS A 32 -14.55 17.45 -11.31
C LYS A 32 -15.23 16.36 -10.48
N GLU A 33 -14.51 15.29 -10.20
CA GLU A 33 -15.07 14.13 -9.48
C GLU A 33 -15.09 14.32 -7.94
N ARG A 34 -14.34 15.28 -7.39
CA ARG A 34 -14.38 15.61 -5.94
C ARG A 34 -15.78 15.92 -5.42
N SER A 35 -16.57 16.66 -6.22
CA SER A 35 -17.94 17.04 -5.83
C SER A 35 -18.92 15.88 -5.85
N LYS A 36 -18.62 14.80 -6.56
CA LYS A 36 -19.53 13.67 -6.77
C LYS A 36 -19.46 12.61 -5.67
N LYS A 37 -18.64 12.80 -4.59
CA LYS A 37 -18.37 11.77 -3.56
C LYS A 37 -18.19 10.41 -4.23
N ILE A 38 -17.05 10.19 -4.87
CA ILE A 38 -16.74 9.03 -5.72
C ILE A 38 -17.09 7.69 -5.06
N ILE A 39 -16.93 7.59 -3.74
CA ILE A 39 -17.39 6.43 -2.94
C ILE A 39 -17.60 6.89 -1.51
N ASP A 40 -18.76 6.61 -0.93
CA ASP A 40 -18.93 6.66 0.51
C ASP A 40 -18.28 5.41 1.13
N THR A 41 -17.00 5.55 1.49
CA THR A 41 -16.21 4.45 2.09
C THR A 41 -16.76 3.98 3.45
N LYS A 42 -17.68 4.74 4.07
CA LYS A 42 -18.33 4.35 5.32
C LYS A 42 -19.37 3.26 5.12
N LEU A 43 -19.99 3.18 3.94
CA LEU A 43 -21.03 2.18 3.65
C LEU A 43 -20.47 0.79 3.35
N HIS A 44 -19.21 0.67 2.88
CA HIS A 44 -18.64 -0.58 2.40
C HIS A 44 -17.18 -0.76 2.83
N SER A 45 -16.97 -0.85 4.16
CA SER A 45 -15.64 -1.15 4.69
C SER A 45 -15.21 -2.59 4.38
N SER A 46 -13.92 -2.89 4.44
CA SER A 46 -13.42 -4.26 4.29
C SER A 46 -14.04 -5.21 5.31
N LYS A 47 -14.24 -4.71 6.55
CA LYS A 47 -14.91 -5.45 7.62
C LYS A 47 -16.33 -5.87 7.25
N PHE A 48 -17.10 -5.00 6.59
CA PHE A 48 -18.47 -5.32 6.14
C PHE A 48 -18.50 -6.60 5.28
N PHE A 49 -17.59 -6.71 4.31
CA PHE A 49 -17.50 -7.91 3.47
C PHE A 49 -17.01 -9.13 4.24
N GLY A 50 -16.08 -8.96 5.18
CA GLY A 50 -15.63 -10.02 6.07
C GLY A 50 -16.74 -10.56 6.96
N ASP A 51 -17.53 -9.69 7.58
CA ASP A 51 -18.68 -10.06 8.42
C ASP A 51 -19.79 -10.74 7.58
N MET A 52 -20.03 -10.26 6.36
CA MET A 52 -20.96 -10.91 5.44
C MET A 52 -20.48 -12.31 5.03
N TYR A 53 -19.17 -12.50 4.85
CA TYR A 53 -18.59 -13.80 4.48
C TYR A 53 -18.78 -14.87 5.56
N GLU A 54 -18.80 -14.48 6.81
CA GLU A 54 -19.09 -15.42 7.93
C GLU A 54 -20.53 -15.92 7.86
N LYS A 55 -21.46 -15.15 7.31
CA LYS A 55 -22.87 -15.50 7.15
C LYS A 55 -23.16 -16.23 5.83
N ASP A 56 -22.66 -15.67 4.73
CA ASP A 56 -22.86 -16.22 3.38
C ASP A 56 -21.63 -15.95 2.50
N LYS A 57 -20.84 -16.99 2.31
CA LYS A 57 -19.58 -16.92 1.55
C LYS A 57 -19.76 -16.53 0.10
N LYS A 58 -20.75 -17.13 -0.58
CA LYS A 58 -20.99 -16.92 -2.02
C LYS A 58 -21.49 -15.51 -2.27
N LYS A 59 -22.50 -15.08 -1.50
CA LYS A 59 -23.11 -13.74 -1.62
C LYS A 59 -22.08 -12.65 -1.32
N SER A 60 -21.26 -12.82 -0.27
CA SER A 60 -20.22 -11.86 0.09
C SER A 60 -19.19 -11.67 -1.01
N LEU A 61 -18.67 -12.77 -1.60
CA LEU A 61 -17.69 -12.69 -2.68
C LEU A 61 -18.28 -12.09 -3.96
N LEU A 62 -19.56 -12.39 -4.26
CA LEU A 62 -20.27 -11.78 -5.40
C LEU A 62 -20.39 -10.25 -5.22
N TYR A 63 -20.86 -9.80 -4.07
CA TYR A 63 -21.01 -8.37 -3.79
C TYR A 63 -19.67 -7.65 -3.74
N TYR A 64 -18.65 -8.30 -3.18
CA TYR A 64 -17.31 -7.74 -3.16
C TYR A 64 -16.70 -7.65 -4.56
N LYS A 65 -17.00 -8.61 -5.45
CA LYS A 65 -16.62 -8.53 -6.87
C LYS A 65 -17.23 -7.30 -7.54
N ILE A 66 -18.55 -7.11 -7.40
CA ILE A 66 -19.26 -5.95 -7.97
C ILE A 66 -18.66 -4.64 -7.44
N TYR A 67 -18.39 -4.59 -6.13
CA TYR A 67 -17.75 -3.43 -5.48
C TYR A 67 -16.36 -3.11 -6.08
N ILE A 68 -15.51 -4.13 -6.26
CA ILE A 68 -14.19 -3.94 -6.90
C ILE A 68 -14.35 -3.49 -8.36
N ASP A 69 -15.28 -4.07 -9.11
CA ASP A 69 -15.48 -3.73 -10.51
C ASP A 69 -15.95 -2.27 -10.66
N GLN A 70 -16.84 -1.79 -9.79
CA GLN A 70 -17.24 -0.38 -9.74
C GLN A 70 -16.07 0.56 -9.41
N ILE A 71 -15.28 0.22 -8.39
CA ILE A 71 -14.08 0.99 -8.04
C ILE A 71 -13.10 1.02 -9.21
N SER A 72 -12.87 -0.12 -9.84
CA SER A 72 -11.95 -0.24 -10.98
C SER A 72 -12.41 0.62 -12.16
N TYR A 73 -13.71 0.63 -12.45
CA TYR A 73 -14.31 1.49 -13.48
C TYR A 73 -14.04 2.97 -13.20
N LEU A 74 -14.28 3.41 -11.95
CA LEU A 74 -14.02 4.80 -11.55
C LEU A 74 -12.54 5.17 -11.63
N LEU A 75 -11.64 4.30 -11.16
CA LEU A 75 -10.19 4.54 -11.19
C LEU A 75 -9.68 4.60 -12.63
N ASN A 76 -10.12 3.70 -13.51
CA ASN A 76 -9.75 3.71 -14.93
C ASN A 76 -10.22 4.99 -15.63
N ASN A 77 -11.43 5.47 -15.35
CA ASN A 77 -11.95 6.74 -15.90
C ASN A 77 -11.15 7.97 -15.43
N LEU A 78 -10.51 7.87 -14.26
CA LEU A 78 -9.63 8.93 -13.72
C LEU A 78 -8.16 8.79 -14.17
N GLY A 79 -7.82 7.74 -14.94
CA GLY A 79 -6.45 7.42 -15.31
C GLY A 79 -5.61 6.87 -14.15
N ILE A 80 -6.25 6.39 -13.07
CA ILE A 80 -5.56 5.81 -11.90
C ILE A 80 -5.42 4.31 -12.11
N ASN A 81 -4.20 3.81 -12.15
CA ASN A 81 -3.88 2.43 -12.48
C ASN A 81 -3.17 1.65 -11.35
N ILE A 82 -3.02 2.27 -10.17
CA ILE A 82 -2.54 1.62 -8.94
C ILE A 82 -3.50 1.94 -7.80
N ASN A 83 -3.98 0.91 -7.10
CA ASN A 83 -4.77 1.08 -5.88
C ASN A 83 -4.03 0.50 -4.66
N THR A 84 -3.95 1.28 -3.57
CA THR A 84 -3.23 0.88 -2.35
C THR A 84 -4.07 -0.04 -1.45
N VAL A 85 -4.55 -1.12 -2.03
CA VAL A 85 -5.31 -2.22 -1.41
C VAL A 85 -4.73 -3.57 -1.85
N PRO A 86 -5.03 -4.67 -1.13
CA PRO A 86 -5.79 -4.80 0.13
C PRO A 86 -4.98 -4.49 1.38
N VAL A 87 -5.69 -4.15 2.48
CA VAL A 87 -5.14 -4.21 3.82
C VAL A 87 -5.19 -5.66 4.30
N LEU A 88 -4.02 -6.26 4.54
CA LEU A 88 -3.88 -7.66 4.96
C LEU A 88 -3.60 -7.80 6.47
N ASP A 89 -3.66 -6.70 7.20
CA ASP A 89 -3.54 -6.67 8.64
C ASP A 89 -4.74 -7.35 9.29
N ILE A 90 -4.49 -8.17 10.31
CA ILE A 90 -5.54 -8.88 11.04
C ILE A 90 -6.16 -7.93 12.07
N ALA A 91 -7.49 -7.82 12.11
CA ALA A 91 -8.19 -7.03 13.12
C ALA A 91 -7.94 -7.56 14.53
N ARG A 92 -7.73 -6.67 15.50
CA ARG A 92 -7.48 -6.98 16.90
C ARG A 92 -8.28 -6.03 17.81
N GLU A 93 -8.78 -6.53 18.94
CA GLU A 93 -9.66 -5.75 19.83
C GLU A 93 -8.96 -4.64 20.60
N LYS A 94 -7.75 -4.90 21.09
CA LYS A 94 -7.01 -3.99 21.98
C LYS A 94 -5.85 -3.28 21.29
N THR A 95 -6.03 -2.93 20.00
CA THR A 95 -5.01 -2.27 19.20
C THR A 95 -5.47 -0.92 18.70
N SER A 96 -4.59 -0.16 18.07
CA SER A 96 -4.95 1.13 17.46
C SER A 96 -6.08 0.97 16.44
N LYS A 97 -7.03 1.92 16.46
CA LYS A 97 -8.10 2.00 15.46
C LYS A 97 -7.61 2.36 14.06
N VAL A 98 -6.31 2.61 13.86
CA VAL A 98 -5.73 2.95 12.55
C VAL A 98 -5.98 1.88 11.49
N ILE A 99 -6.00 0.59 11.87
CA ILE A 99 -6.43 -0.48 10.96
C ILE A 99 -7.95 -0.57 10.96
N GLY A 100 -8.59 -0.69 12.13
CA GLY A 100 -10.03 -0.65 12.31
C GLY A 100 -10.80 -1.53 11.33
N ASP A 101 -11.81 -0.96 10.69
CA ASP A 101 -12.69 -1.59 9.71
C ASP A 101 -12.07 -1.73 8.30
N ARG A 102 -10.83 -1.24 8.12
CA ARG A 102 -10.02 -1.51 6.92
C ARG A 102 -9.54 -2.97 6.85
N SER A 103 -9.49 -3.68 7.99
CA SER A 103 -9.23 -5.11 8.02
C SER A 103 -10.51 -5.90 7.71
N PHE A 104 -10.38 -6.97 6.94
CA PHE A 104 -11.50 -7.84 6.60
C PHE A 104 -12.01 -8.65 7.80
N SER A 105 -11.13 -9.10 8.71
CA SER A 105 -11.55 -9.97 9.82
C SER A 105 -10.46 -10.12 10.88
N LYS A 106 -10.85 -10.62 12.06
CA LYS A 106 -9.95 -11.19 13.08
C LYS A 106 -9.41 -12.57 12.66
N ASN A 107 -10.04 -13.23 11.70
CA ASN A 107 -9.65 -14.53 11.21
C ASN A 107 -8.69 -14.40 10.02
N LYS A 108 -7.43 -14.82 10.22
CA LYS A 108 -6.39 -14.78 9.20
C LYS A 108 -6.74 -15.53 7.90
N LYS A 109 -7.59 -16.58 7.96
CA LYS A 109 -8.05 -17.30 6.77
C LYS A 109 -8.96 -16.43 5.91
N ILE A 110 -9.88 -15.68 6.52
CA ILE A 110 -10.78 -14.74 5.82
C ILE A 110 -9.96 -13.60 5.21
N VAL A 111 -9.02 -13.00 5.97
CA VAL A 111 -8.11 -11.98 5.44
C VAL A 111 -7.33 -12.50 4.22
N ASN A 112 -6.87 -13.75 4.25
CA ASN A 112 -6.17 -14.37 3.12
C ASN A 112 -7.06 -14.55 1.89
N ILE A 113 -8.31 -14.99 2.08
CA ILE A 113 -9.29 -15.18 0.99
C ILE A 113 -9.55 -13.86 0.31
N PHE A 114 -9.97 -12.84 1.08
CA PHE A 114 -10.23 -11.51 0.52
C PHE A 114 -8.98 -10.85 -0.06
N GLY A 115 -7.82 -11.02 0.58
CA GLY A 115 -6.56 -10.52 0.05
C GLY A 115 -6.25 -11.05 -1.34
N ASN A 116 -6.33 -12.36 -1.56
CA ASN A 116 -6.12 -12.97 -2.87
C ASN A 116 -7.20 -12.55 -3.88
N PHE A 117 -8.46 -12.51 -3.43
CA PHE A 117 -9.59 -12.10 -4.27
C PHE A 117 -9.41 -10.65 -4.75
N THR A 118 -9.07 -9.72 -3.85
CA THR A 118 -8.82 -8.31 -4.18
C THR A 118 -7.72 -8.17 -5.22
N ILE A 119 -6.56 -8.81 -4.99
CA ILE A 119 -5.43 -8.75 -5.92
C ILE A 119 -5.86 -9.23 -7.30
N ASN A 120 -6.47 -10.41 -7.37
CA ASN A 120 -6.85 -11.02 -8.65
C ASN A 120 -7.91 -10.19 -9.40
N GLN A 121 -8.91 -9.64 -8.69
CA GLN A 121 -10.00 -8.90 -9.33
C GLN A 121 -9.53 -7.52 -9.83
N PHE A 122 -8.71 -6.77 -9.05
CA PHE A 122 -8.12 -5.53 -9.55
C PHE A 122 -7.18 -5.77 -10.73
N HIS A 123 -6.35 -6.82 -10.69
CA HIS A 123 -5.47 -7.17 -11.80
C HIS A 123 -6.26 -7.51 -13.08
N LYS A 124 -7.40 -8.22 -12.97
CA LYS A 124 -8.30 -8.46 -14.11
C LYS A 124 -8.86 -7.17 -14.71
N ASN A 125 -9.01 -6.14 -13.89
CA ASN A 125 -9.50 -4.83 -14.30
C ASN A 125 -8.35 -3.84 -14.64
N ASN A 126 -7.14 -4.34 -14.90
CA ASN A 126 -5.95 -3.57 -15.28
C ASN A 126 -5.48 -2.54 -14.22
N ILE A 127 -5.75 -2.80 -12.96
CA ILE A 127 -5.30 -1.97 -11.85
C ILE A 127 -4.33 -2.79 -10.98
N ALA A 128 -3.12 -2.27 -10.80
CA ALA A 128 -2.14 -2.86 -9.91
C ALA A 128 -2.54 -2.63 -8.44
N THR A 129 -2.15 -3.57 -7.60
CA THR A 129 -2.46 -3.53 -6.16
C THR A 129 -1.20 -3.32 -5.33
N VAL A 130 -1.38 -2.69 -4.15
CA VAL A 130 -0.35 -2.56 -3.12
C VAL A 130 -0.86 -3.21 -1.85
N ILE A 131 -0.32 -4.38 -1.50
CA ILE A 131 -0.67 -5.02 -0.22
C ILE A 131 -0.03 -4.27 0.95
N LYS A 132 -0.77 -4.10 2.05
CA LYS A 132 -0.29 -3.34 3.20
C LYS A 132 -0.87 -3.84 4.53
N HIS A 133 -0.18 -3.61 5.63
CA HIS A 133 1.15 -2.99 5.81
C HIS A 133 2.17 -4.08 6.15
N ILE A 134 2.92 -4.55 5.14
CA ILE A 134 3.82 -5.70 5.29
C ILE A 134 4.92 -5.40 6.34
N PRO A 135 5.23 -6.35 7.24
CA PRO A 135 4.75 -7.74 7.33
C PRO A 135 3.52 -7.92 8.24
N GLY A 136 2.85 -6.86 8.70
CA GLY A 136 1.62 -6.90 9.49
C GLY A 136 1.57 -5.83 10.59
N HIS A 137 0.56 -4.96 10.54
CA HIS A 137 0.34 -3.83 11.46
C HIS A 137 -0.70 -4.14 12.55
N GLY A 138 -1.40 -5.28 12.45
CA GLY A 138 -2.57 -5.59 13.28
C GLY A 138 -2.34 -5.59 14.80
N LEU A 139 -1.09 -5.77 15.26
CA LEU A 139 -0.70 -5.76 16.68
C LEU A 139 -0.28 -4.37 17.19
N GLY A 140 -0.22 -3.36 16.34
CA GLY A 140 0.14 -1.98 16.71
C GLY A 140 -0.86 -1.37 17.69
N LYS A 141 -0.40 -0.92 18.86
CA LYS A 141 -1.23 -0.32 19.90
C LYS A 141 -1.41 1.19 19.77
N VAL A 142 -0.59 1.83 18.94
CA VAL A 142 -0.60 3.27 18.67
C VAL A 142 -0.67 3.53 17.18
N ASP A 143 -1.11 4.73 16.81
CA ASP A 143 -1.18 5.15 15.42
C ASP A 143 0.23 5.56 14.93
N SER A 144 0.69 4.92 13.85
CA SER A 144 2.00 5.18 13.23
C SER A 144 2.10 6.58 12.59
N HIS A 145 1.00 7.28 12.38
CA HIS A 145 1.05 8.68 11.97
C HIS A 145 1.65 9.60 13.05
N TYR A 146 1.54 9.21 14.32
CA TYR A 146 1.97 10.04 15.45
C TYR A 146 3.12 9.44 16.24
N LYS A 147 3.19 8.12 16.39
CA LYS A 147 4.18 7.43 17.23
C LYS A 147 4.51 6.05 16.69
N LEU A 148 5.76 5.62 16.85
CA LEU A 148 6.23 4.30 16.42
C LEU A 148 5.57 3.18 17.27
N PRO A 149 4.74 2.30 16.67
CA PRO A 149 4.18 1.15 17.39
C PRO A 149 5.26 0.12 17.66
N ILE A 150 5.35 -0.38 18.91
CA ILE A 150 6.31 -1.40 19.33
C ILE A 150 5.56 -2.71 19.56
N ILE A 151 6.02 -3.79 18.89
CA ILE A 151 5.45 -5.13 18.96
C ILE A 151 6.46 -6.06 19.64
N ASN A 152 6.03 -6.70 20.75
CA ASN A 152 6.88 -7.55 21.59
C ASN A 152 6.70 -9.05 21.34
N ASN A 153 5.81 -9.44 20.43
CA ASN A 153 5.53 -10.85 20.12
C ASN A 153 6.77 -11.56 19.56
N SER A 154 6.87 -12.86 19.82
CA SER A 154 7.96 -13.69 19.30
C SER A 154 7.92 -13.81 17.78
N HIS A 155 9.09 -14.00 17.15
CA HIS A 155 9.20 -14.21 15.71
C HIS A 155 8.34 -15.39 15.23
N GLN A 156 8.32 -16.50 15.98
CA GLN A 156 7.49 -17.66 15.63
C GLN A 156 6.00 -17.35 15.65
N TYR A 157 5.53 -16.59 16.65
CA TYR A 157 4.13 -16.15 16.72
C TYR A 157 3.78 -15.31 15.47
N LEU A 158 4.62 -14.35 15.13
CA LEU A 158 4.40 -13.44 13.99
C LEU A 158 4.34 -14.22 12.67
N LEU A 159 5.25 -15.17 12.45
CA LEU A 159 5.26 -16.02 11.23
C LEU A 159 3.98 -16.87 11.11
N LYS A 160 3.46 -17.38 12.23
CA LYS A 160 2.25 -18.23 12.23
C LYS A 160 0.95 -17.42 12.18
N ASN A 161 0.99 -16.12 12.40
CA ASN A 161 -0.18 -15.26 12.47
C ASN A 161 -0.10 -14.07 11.51
N ASP A 162 0.44 -12.94 11.95
CA ASP A 162 0.33 -11.67 11.22
C ASP A 162 1.10 -11.69 9.87
N PHE A 163 2.27 -12.34 9.81
CA PHE A 163 3.05 -12.44 8.58
C PHE A 163 2.45 -13.43 7.57
N LEU A 164 1.62 -14.37 8.04
CA LEU A 164 1.02 -15.39 7.19
C LEU A 164 0.07 -14.80 6.15
N THR A 165 -0.63 -13.70 6.48
CA THR A 165 -1.58 -13.06 5.56
C THR A 165 -0.89 -12.40 4.36
N PHE A 166 0.41 -12.13 4.47
CA PHE A 166 1.24 -11.56 3.40
C PHE A 166 2.01 -12.62 2.60
N LYS A 167 2.02 -13.89 3.06
CA LYS A 167 2.84 -14.93 2.44
C LYS A 167 2.37 -15.27 1.02
N ASN A 168 3.33 -15.37 0.09
CA ASN A 168 3.12 -15.78 -1.31
C ASN A 168 2.05 -14.94 -2.06
N LYS A 169 1.95 -13.64 -1.79
CA LYS A 169 1.00 -12.76 -2.50
C LYS A 169 1.53 -12.37 -3.88
N ASN A 170 0.65 -12.42 -4.88
CA ASN A 170 0.94 -12.04 -6.27
C ASN A 170 0.58 -10.57 -6.56
N SER A 171 0.78 -9.67 -5.61
CA SER A 171 0.69 -8.22 -5.82
C SER A 171 2.01 -7.71 -6.38
N LEU A 172 1.97 -6.69 -7.25
CA LEU A 172 3.19 -6.09 -7.80
C LEU A 172 3.91 -5.20 -6.79
N PHE A 173 3.19 -4.69 -5.81
CA PHE A 173 3.72 -3.80 -4.78
C PHE A 173 3.31 -4.28 -3.38
N ALA A 174 4.18 -4.04 -2.41
CA ALA A 174 3.89 -4.17 -0.98
C ALA A 174 4.39 -2.94 -0.24
N MET A 175 3.56 -2.37 0.62
CA MET A 175 3.88 -1.21 1.43
C MET A 175 4.26 -1.65 2.84
N THR A 176 5.43 -1.21 3.34
CA THR A 176 5.85 -1.48 4.72
C THR A 176 5.05 -0.64 5.71
N GLY A 177 4.74 -1.20 6.89
CA GLY A 177 4.26 -0.38 8.00
C GLY A 177 5.43 0.18 8.81
N HIS A 178 5.28 1.39 9.36
CA HIS A 178 6.27 1.95 10.28
C HIS A 178 6.06 1.38 11.69
N LEU A 179 6.61 0.21 11.94
CA LEU A 179 6.52 -0.56 13.19
C LEU A 179 7.88 -1.03 13.65
N LEU A 180 8.02 -1.29 14.94
CA LEU A 180 9.22 -1.91 15.51
C LEU A 180 8.86 -3.29 16.07
N PHE A 181 9.42 -4.36 15.49
CA PHE A 181 9.30 -5.72 16.00
C PHE A 181 10.48 -6.02 16.92
N LYS A 182 10.33 -5.69 18.22
CA LYS A 182 11.43 -5.69 19.20
C LYS A 182 12.21 -7.01 19.31
N LYS A 183 11.53 -8.15 19.07
CA LYS A 183 12.16 -9.50 19.11
C LYS A 183 12.86 -9.89 17.79
N ILE A 184 12.77 -9.07 16.72
CA ILE A 184 13.45 -9.31 15.43
C ILE A 184 14.54 -8.27 15.20
N ASP A 185 14.20 -6.99 15.32
CA ASP A 185 15.10 -5.85 15.28
C ASP A 185 14.63 -4.85 16.34
N ASN A 186 15.45 -4.64 17.36
CA ASN A 186 15.11 -3.80 18.50
C ASN A 186 15.47 -2.32 18.30
N LEU A 187 16.12 -1.98 17.18
CA LEU A 187 16.63 -0.64 16.89
C LEU A 187 15.89 0.04 15.75
N ASN A 188 15.51 -0.73 14.71
CA ASN A 188 15.01 -0.16 13.48
C ASN A 188 13.54 -0.53 13.23
N SER A 189 12.75 0.45 12.78
CA SER A 189 11.42 0.20 12.24
C SER A 189 11.50 -0.75 11.03
N VAL A 190 10.40 -1.40 10.67
CA VAL A 190 10.33 -2.28 9.49
C VAL A 190 10.96 -1.62 8.26
N THR A 191 10.58 -0.37 7.96
CA THR A 191 11.05 0.40 6.81
C THR A 191 12.58 0.61 6.81
N HIS A 192 13.20 0.68 7.99
CA HIS A 192 14.64 0.90 8.14
C HIS A 192 15.43 -0.37 8.51
N SER A 193 14.75 -1.53 8.61
CA SER A 193 15.35 -2.78 9.07
C SER A 193 15.73 -3.71 7.93
N LYS A 194 17.02 -3.80 7.62
CA LYS A 194 17.55 -4.79 6.67
C LYS A 194 17.20 -6.23 7.06
N LYS A 195 17.13 -6.53 8.37
CA LYS A 195 16.74 -7.85 8.89
C LYS A 195 15.30 -8.19 8.50
N ILE A 196 14.36 -7.24 8.69
CA ILE A 196 12.95 -7.46 8.41
C ILE A 196 12.70 -7.47 6.91
N ILE A 197 13.32 -6.59 6.12
CA ILE A 197 13.19 -6.63 4.65
C ILE A 197 13.70 -7.98 4.11
N LYS A 198 14.84 -8.48 4.61
CA LYS A 198 15.33 -9.82 4.24
C LYS A 198 14.36 -10.95 4.64
N LEU A 199 13.69 -10.82 5.79
CA LEU A 199 12.65 -11.75 6.23
C LEU A 199 11.43 -11.70 5.28
N ILE A 200 10.98 -10.51 4.88
CA ILE A 200 9.90 -10.33 3.91
C ILE A 200 10.25 -11.04 2.59
N ARG A 201 11.47 -10.87 2.10
CA ARG A 201 11.94 -11.53 0.86
C ARG A 201 11.99 -13.06 1.00
N ASN A 202 12.54 -13.57 2.11
CA ASN A 202 12.91 -14.99 2.24
C ASN A 202 11.84 -15.85 2.91
N LYS A 203 11.15 -15.34 3.95
CA LYS A 203 10.18 -16.13 4.75
C LYS A 203 8.73 -15.86 4.35
N ILE A 204 8.38 -14.59 4.08
CA ILE A 204 7.07 -14.22 3.53
C ILE A 204 7.03 -14.50 2.03
N ASN A 205 8.20 -14.56 1.39
CA ASN A 205 8.38 -14.86 -0.02
C ASN A 205 7.73 -13.82 -0.95
N PHE A 206 7.79 -12.54 -0.57
CA PHE A 206 7.36 -11.46 -1.46
C PHE A 206 8.48 -11.09 -2.44
N LYS A 207 8.23 -11.27 -3.75
CA LYS A 207 9.25 -11.19 -4.82
C LYS A 207 9.16 -9.93 -5.70
N ASN A 208 8.17 -9.06 -5.46
CA ASN A 208 7.96 -7.84 -6.24
C ASN A 208 8.40 -6.59 -5.47
N LEU A 209 8.01 -5.38 -5.89
CA LEU A 209 8.52 -4.13 -5.34
C LEU A 209 8.01 -3.86 -3.90
N ILE A 210 8.93 -3.57 -3.00
CA ILE A 210 8.63 -3.12 -1.63
C ILE A 210 8.77 -1.61 -1.60
N MET A 211 7.71 -0.92 -1.19
CA MET A 211 7.72 0.52 -0.94
C MET A 211 7.57 0.83 0.54
N SER A 212 8.07 1.98 0.98
CA SER A 212 7.75 2.48 2.32
C SER A 212 6.29 2.93 2.40
N ASP A 213 5.70 3.01 3.60
CA ASP A 213 4.63 3.95 3.88
C ASP A 213 5.16 5.38 3.80
N ASP A 214 4.31 6.39 3.99
CA ASP A 214 4.72 7.79 3.89
C ASP A 214 5.95 8.10 4.76
N ILE A 215 7.05 8.43 4.08
CA ILE A 215 8.35 8.67 4.71
C ILE A 215 8.35 9.90 5.64
N SER A 216 7.33 10.75 5.56
CA SER A 216 7.15 11.93 6.39
C SER A 216 6.39 11.66 7.70
N MET A 217 5.91 10.42 7.94
CA MET A 217 5.19 10.06 9.17
C MET A 217 6.07 10.15 10.41
N LYS A 218 5.48 10.65 11.52
CA LYS A 218 6.19 10.87 12.79
C LYS A 218 6.66 9.59 13.51
N ALA A 219 6.24 8.41 13.06
CA ALA A 219 6.79 7.14 13.52
C ALA A 219 8.26 6.94 13.14
N LEU A 220 8.75 7.64 12.12
CA LEU A 220 10.14 7.60 11.72
C LEU A 220 10.93 8.72 12.46
N PRO A 221 12.06 8.39 13.12
CA PRO A 221 12.67 9.29 14.08
C PRO A 221 13.61 10.34 13.46
N TYR A 222 13.89 10.27 12.15
CA TYR A 222 14.88 11.11 11.49
C TYR A 222 14.22 12.13 10.55
N GLY A 223 14.98 13.12 10.09
CA GLY A 223 14.56 14.00 9.00
C GLY A 223 14.42 13.25 7.66
N ILE A 224 13.68 13.83 6.71
CA ILE A 224 13.31 13.21 5.42
C ILE A 224 14.53 12.57 4.72
N LYS A 225 15.64 13.32 4.54
CA LYS A 225 16.85 12.81 3.89
C LYS A 225 17.33 11.49 4.50
N THR A 226 17.48 11.46 5.82
CA THR A 226 17.98 10.27 6.54
C THR A 226 16.99 9.12 6.47
N ASN A 227 15.67 9.39 6.58
CA ASN A 227 14.63 8.37 6.45
C ASN A 227 14.65 7.72 5.06
N VAL A 228 14.81 8.51 3.99
CA VAL A 228 14.91 8.02 2.60
C VAL A 228 16.14 7.13 2.44
N ILE A 229 17.32 7.60 2.83
CA ILE A 229 18.56 6.84 2.72
C ILE A 229 18.46 5.51 3.49
N LYS A 230 17.95 5.54 4.73
CA LYS A 230 17.78 4.33 5.54
C LYS A 230 16.78 3.34 4.93
N ALA A 231 15.68 3.80 4.35
CA ALA A 231 14.69 2.95 3.71
C ALA A 231 15.30 2.19 2.50
N PHE A 232 16.00 2.88 1.62
CA PHE A 232 16.70 2.24 0.49
C PHE A 232 17.82 1.31 0.95
N THR A 233 18.64 1.73 1.94
CA THR A 233 19.71 0.90 2.52
C THR A 233 19.17 -0.36 3.18
N ALA A 234 17.98 -0.31 3.77
CA ALA A 234 17.30 -1.47 4.32
C ALA A 234 16.81 -2.45 3.25
N GLY A 235 16.59 -1.98 2.01
CA GLY A 235 16.17 -2.78 0.86
C GLY A 235 14.73 -2.52 0.41
N CYS A 236 14.15 -1.37 0.75
CA CYS A 236 12.98 -0.86 0.03
C CYS A 236 13.38 -0.52 -1.40
N ASP A 237 12.52 -0.81 -2.37
CA ASP A 237 12.74 -0.49 -3.78
C ASP A 237 12.21 0.91 -4.13
N LEU A 238 11.21 1.39 -3.39
CA LEU A 238 10.56 2.69 -3.57
C LEU A 238 10.32 3.32 -2.19
N VAL A 239 10.24 4.66 -2.16
CA VAL A 239 9.75 5.41 -1.01
C VAL A 239 8.54 6.26 -1.40
N LEU A 240 7.59 6.39 -0.48
CA LEU A 240 6.41 7.23 -0.62
C LEU A 240 6.57 8.51 0.17
N HIS A 241 6.16 9.63 -0.43
CA HIS A 241 6.05 10.91 0.24
C HIS A 241 4.67 11.51 -0.08
N CYS A 242 3.84 11.74 0.94
CA CYS A 242 2.42 11.99 0.75
C CYS A 242 1.94 13.38 1.19
N ASN A 243 2.81 14.27 1.67
CA ASN A 243 2.38 15.59 2.20
C ASN A 243 2.38 16.72 1.17
N ALA A 244 2.85 16.48 -0.07
CA ALA A 244 2.99 17.43 -1.18
C ALA A 244 3.87 18.66 -0.85
N ASN A 245 4.76 18.55 0.13
CA ASN A 245 5.77 19.58 0.37
C ASN A 245 6.86 19.48 -0.69
N LEU A 246 6.90 20.47 -1.59
CA LEU A 246 7.80 20.45 -2.73
C LEU A 246 9.29 20.40 -2.33
N LYS A 247 9.69 21.09 -1.25
CA LYS A 247 11.07 21.04 -0.74
C LYS A 247 11.46 19.63 -0.29
N GLU A 248 10.56 18.96 0.43
CA GLU A 248 10.79 17.57 0.86
C GLU A 248 10.80 16.61 -0.33
N MET A 249 9.94 16.83 -1.34
CA MET A 249 9.92 16.01 -2.56
C MET A 249 11.25 16.11 -3.32
N HIS A 250 11.86 17.29 -3.40
CA HIS A 250 13.22 17.47 -3.96
C HIS A 250 14.24 16.65 -3.16
N ILE A 251 14.22 16.74 -1.81
CA ILE A 251 15.13 15.96 -0.96
C ILE A 251 14.97 14.46 -1.21
N VAL A 252 13.72 13.97 -1.35
CA VAL A 252 13.46 12.57 -1.66
C VAL A 252 14.05 12.20 -3.02
N ALA A 253 13.81 12.99 -4.06
CA ALA A 253 14.32 12.72 -5.41
C ALA A 253 15.86 12.68 -5.45
N GLU A 254 16.53 13.68 -4.86
CA GLU A 254 17.99 13.80 -4.83
C GLU A 254 18.67 12.63 -4.08
N ASN A 255 17.97 12.03 -3.09
CA ASN A 255 18.51 10.95 -2.28
C ASN A 255 17.98 9.56 -2.69
N SER A 256 17.26 9.49 -3.81
CA SER A 256 16.79 8.23 -4.40
C SER A 256 17.89 7.62 -5.30
N PRO A 257 18.14 6.30 -5.22
CA PRO A 257 19.13 5.65 -6.07
C PRO A 257 18.65 5.55 -7.51
N LYS A 258 19.57 5.35 -8.46
CA LYS A 258 19.25 5.01 -9.85
C LYS A 258 18.47 3.69 -9.90
N LEU A 259 17.61 3.54 -10.91
CA LEU A 259 16.78 2.34 -11.11
C LEU A 259 17.68 1.09 -11.30
N SER A 260 17.42 0.08 -10.49
CA SER A 260 18.06 -1.23 -10.63
C SER A 260 17.41 -2.06 -11.75
N LYS A 261 18.14 -3.04 -12.29
CA LYS A 261 17.60 -4.03 -13.25
C LYS A 261 16.36 -4.75 -12.69
N PHE A 262 16.34 -4.99 -11.38
CA PHE A 262 15.18 -5.60 -10.70
C PHE A 262 13.95 -4.70 -10.74
N ILE A 263 14.10 -3.41 -10.41
CA ILE A 263 13.00 -2.44 -10.46
C ILE A 263 12.46 -2.34 -11.89
N ILE A 264 13.33 -2.17 -12.88
CA ILE A 264 12.94 -2.13 -14.31
C ILE A 264 12.15 -3.37 -14.70
N LYS A 265 12.63 -4.58 -14.34
CA LYS A 265 11.93 -5.84 -14.63
C LYS A 265 10.51 -5.88 -14.06
N ILE A 266 10.31 -5.44 -12.80
CA ILE A 266 8.97 -5.47 -12.19
C ILE A 266 8.10 -4.32 -12.72
N THR A 267 8.67 -3.17 -13.01
CA THR A 267 7.97 -2.07 -13.67
C THR A 267 7.44 -2.49 -15.05
N ASN A 268 8.21 -3.26 -15.82
CA ASN A 268 7.72 -3.82 -17.10
C ASN A 268 6.53 -4.79 -16.90
N LYS A 269 6.51 -5.57 -15.81
CA LYS A 269 5.33 -6.39 -15.48
C LYS A 269 4.11 -5.52 -15.14
N TYR A 270 4.34 -4.42 -14.41
CA TYR A 270 3.31 -3.46 -14.10
C TYR A 270 2.71 -2.85 -15.38
N TYR A 271 3.54 -2.36 -16.30
CA TYR A 271 3.06 -1.80 -17.57
C TYR A 271 2.26 -2.82 -18.39
N LYS A 272 2.72 -4.07 -18.48
CA LYS A 272 1.96 -5.16 -19.12
C LYS A 272 0.58 -5.38 -18.49
N LEU A 273 0.48 -5.25 -17.17
CA LEU A 273 -0.79 -5.38 -16.47
C LEU A 273 -1.76 -4.25 -16.84
N VAL A 274 -1.29 -2.99 -16.81
CA VAL A 274 -2.16 -1.80 -16.94
C VAL A 274 -2.47 -1.43 -18.40
N SER A 275 -1.69 -1.92 -19.37
CA SER A 275 -1.87 -1.68 -20.82
C SER A 275 -2.55 -2.82 -21.57
N ASN A 276 -3.26 -3.73 -20.90
CA ASN A 276 -3.87 -4.91 -21.53
C ASN A 276 -2.87 -5.79 -22.33
N GLY A 277 -1.60 -5.77 -21.94
CA GLY A 277 -0.53 -6.53 -22.62
C GLY A 277 0.21 -5.76 -23.72
N GLU A 278 -0.22 -4.56 -24.07
CA GLU A 278 0.54 -3.69 -24.97
C GLU A 278 1.79 -3.13 -24.27
N SER A 279 2.94 -3.33 -24.86
CA SER A 279 4.19 -2.75 -24.38
C SER A 279 4.25 -1.27 -24.79
N ARG A 280 4.21 -0.35 -23.84
CA ARG A 280 4.41 1.09 -24.12
C ARG A 280 5.89 1.46 -24.31
N PHE A 281 6.79 0.51 -24.14
CA PHE A 281 8.24 0.70 -24.36
C PHE A 281 8.78 -0.47 -25.18
N ASN A 282 9.00 -0.22 -26.46
CA ASN A 282 9.93 -0.99 -27.30
C ASN A 282 11.34 -0.46 -27.08
#